data_0d0c579e779d387c0e032ec69d8dc551
#
_entry.id   0d0c579e779d387c0e032ec69d8dc551
#
_cell.length_a   1.000
_cell.length_b   1.000
_cell.length_c   1.000
_cell.angle_alpha   90.00
_cell.angle_beta   90.00
_cell.angle_gamma   90.00
#
_symmetry.space_group_name_H-M   'P 1'
#
loop_
_entity.id
_entity.type
_entity.pdbx_description
1 polymer ?
#
loop_
_entity_poly.entity_id
_entity_poly.type
_entity_poly.pdbx_seq_one_letter_code
_entity_poly.pdbx_strand_id
1 'polypeptide(L)'
;MPASPEIREAIRQGSWIRKMFEDGARLKSAQGPDNVFDFSLGNPYGAPPGELLEEMRRLMAASSEDLHRYMPNAGFPDVRKKIAASLTQSTGLPIEADHVIMTTGAAGALNVALRAILSPGDEVVVI
;
A
#
# COMPACT_ATOMS: atom_id res chain seq x y z
N MET A 1 20.90 21.29 -2.89
CA MET A 1 21.00 19.99 -2.19
C MET A 1 21.81 19.02 -3.05
N PRO A 2 22.72 18.24 -2.48
CA PRO A 2 23.50 17.25 -3.22
C PRO A 2 22.66 15.98 -3.41
N ALA A 3 21.76 15.99 -4.41
CA ALA A 3 21.06 14.80 -4.86
C ALA A 3 21.77 14.22 -6.08
N SER A 4 21.77 12.88 -6.25
CA SER A 4 22.33 12.24 -7.44
C SER A 4 21.63 12.72 -8.72
N PRO A 5 22.27 12.64 -9.89
CA PRO A 5 21.64 13.00 -11.16
C PRO A 5 20.34 12.22 -11.41
N GLU A 6 20.31 10.93 -11.05
CA GLU A 6 19.13 10.05 -11.19
C GLU A 6 17.97 10.55 -10.32
N ILE A 7 18.25 10.92 -9.06
CA ILE A 7 17.22 11.46 -8.16
C ILE A 7 16.69 12.81 -8.66
N ARG A 8 17.57 13.68 -9.19
CA ARG A 8 17.12 14.96 -9.79
C ARG A 8 16.23 14.75 -10.99
N GLU A 9 16.54 13.74 -11.81
CA GLU A 9 15.70 13.38 -12.96
C GLU A 9 14.38 12.78 -12.51
N ALA A 10 14.36 11.86 -11.54
CA ALA A 10 13.14 11.32 -10.96
C ALA A 10 12.25 12.41 -10.34
N ILE A 11 12.82 13.43 -9.69
CA ILE A 11 12.08 14.58 -9.17
C ILE A 11 11.47 15.41 -10.32
N ARG A 12 12.21 15.63 -11.42
CA ARG A 12 11.71 16.37 -12.59
C ARG A 12 10.60 15.64 -13.32
N GLN A 13 10.74 14.33 -13.47
CA GLN A 13 9.72 13.49 -14.10
C GLN A 13 8.47 13.33 -13.24
N GLY A 14 8.59 13.54 -11.93
CA GLY A 14 7.53 13.57 -10.91
C GLY A 14 6.36 12.63 -11.16
N SER A 15 5.69 12.17 -10.13
CA SER A 15 4.46 11.40 -10.33
C SER A 15 3.38 12.28 -10.97
N TRP A 16 2.95 11.96 -12.18
CA TRP A 16 1.79 12.59 -12.85
C TRP A 16 0.55 12.57 -11.98
N ILE A 17 0.36 11.51 -11.21
CA ILE A 17 -0.73 11.35 -10.25
C ILE A 17 -0.67 12.45 -9.18
N ARG A 18 0.51 12.71 -8.62
CA ARG A 18 0.70 13.78 -7.63
C ARG A 18 0.40 15.14 -8.21
N LYS A 19 0.90 15.42 -9.42
CA LYS A 19 0.65 16.68 -10.11
C LYS A 19 -0.84 16.89 -10.37
N MET A 20 -1.54 15.86 -10.86
CA MET A 20 -2.99 15.93 -11.09
C MET A 20 -3.76 16.18 -9.78
N PHE A 21 -3.34 15.55 -8.68
CA PHE A 21 -3.93 15.78 -7.36
C PHE A 21 -3.75 17.23 -6.88
N GLU A 22 -2.54 17.79 -7.04
CA GLU A 22 -2.24 19.19 -6.67
C GLU A 22 -3.02 20.17 -7.56
N ASP A 23 -3.12 19.90 -8.86
CA ASP A 23 -3.91 20.70 -9.80
C ASP A 23 -5.41 20.62 -9.48
N GLY A 24 -5.92 19.44 -9.11
CA GLY A 24 -7.30 19.26 -8.66
C GLY A 24 -7.61 20.06 -7.40
N ALA A 25 -6.72 20.04 -6.41
CA ALA A 25 -6.87 20.83 -5.19
C ALA A 25 -6.88 22.35 -5.48
N ARG A 26 -6.01 22.79 -6.39
CA ARG A 26 -5.96 24.20 -6.82
C ARG A 26 -7.24 24.63 -7.55
N LEU A 27 -7.77 23.79 -8.44
CA LEU A 27 -9.02 24.06 -9.15
C LEU A 27 -10.21 24.13 -8.19
N LYS A 28 -10.31 23.20 -7.23
CA LYS A 28 -11.35 23.23 -6.18
C LYS A 28 -11.30 24.51 -5.35
N SER A 29 -10.10 24.97 -5.00
CA SER A 29 -9.93 26.26 -4.29
C SER A 29 -10.35 27.47 -5.12
N ALA A 30 -10.12 27.44 -6.44
CA ALA A 30 -10.41 28.57 -7.32
C ALA A 30 -11.87 28.62 -7.78
N GLN A 31 -12.52 27.48 -8.01
CA GLN A 31 -13.83 27.36 -8.64
C GLN A 31 -14.93 26.87 -7.67
N GLY A 32 -14.56 26.49 -6.46
CA GLY A 32 -15.44 25.82 -5.50
C GLY A 32 -15.43 24.29 -5.67
N PRO A 33 -15.48 23.53 -4.57
CA PRO A 33 -15.38 22.07 -4.60
C PRO A 33 -16.49 21.39 -5.40
N ASP A 34 -17.69 21.97 -5.40
CA ASP A 34 -18.86 21.41 -6.08
C ASP A 34 -18.84 21.59 -7.61
N ASN A 35 -17.95 22.45 -8.10
CA ASN A 35 -17.78 22.72 -9.53
C ASN A 35 -16.61 21.96 -10.17
N VAL A 36 -15.90 21.11 -9.40
CA VAL A 36 -14.74 20.36 -9.88
C VAL A 36 -14.92 18.86 -9.65
N PHE A 37 -15.09 18.12 -10.75
CA PHE A 37 -15.16 16.67 -10.74
C PHE A 37 -13.75 16.10 -10.87
N ASP A 38 -13.17 15.70 -9.75
CA ASP A 38 -11.79 15.25 -9.64
C ASP A 38 -11.70 13.72 -9.76
N PHE A 39 -11.21 13.24 -10.88
CA PHE A 39 -10.96 11.82 -11.15
C PHE A 39 -9.47 11.46 -11.11
N SER A 40 -8.64 12.31 -10.51
CA SER A 40 -7.18 12.12 -10.50
C SER A 40 -6.71 11.00 -9.57
N LEU A 41 -7.44 10.75 -8.49
CA LEU A 41 -7.09 9.74 -7.49
C LEU A 41 -8.34 9.06 -6.93
N GLY A 42 -8.33 7.74 -6.92
CA GLY A 42 -9.37 6.95 -6.27
C GLY A 42 -9.17 6.90 -4.76
N ASN A 43 -9.82 7.80 -4.04
CA ASN A 43 -9.86 7.72 -2.58
C ASN A 43 -11.00 6.79 -2.12
N PRO A 44 -10.77 5.99 -1.07
CA PRO A 44 -11.85 5.24 -0.43
C PRO A 44 -12.96 6.18 0.03
N TYR A 45 -14.20 5.85 -0.31
CA TYR A 45 -15.36 6.60 0.15
C TYR A 45 -16.00 5.87 1.33
N GLY A 46 -16.07 6.55 2.47
CA GLY A 46 -16.64 6.02 3.70
C GLY A 46 -15.62 5.76 4.81
N ALA A 47 -16.13 5.57 6.01
CA ALA A 47 -15.33 5.23 7.17
C ALA A 47 -14.97 3.72 7.16
N PRO A 48 -13.87 3.33 7.80
CA PRO A 48 -13.57 1.93 8.05
C PRO A 48 -14.70 1.25 8.84
N PRO A 49 -14.89 -0.08 8.68
CA PRO A 49 -15.84 -0.83 9.50
C PRO A 49 -15.62 -0.60 11.01
N GLY A 50 -16.71 -0.53 11.78
CA GLY A 50 -16.65 -0.28 13.21
C GLY A 50 -15.81 -1.31 13.96
N GLU A 51 -15.93 -2.59 13.56
CA GLU A 51 -15.17 -3.71 14.11
C GLU A 51 -13.66 -3.54 13.97
N LEU A 52 -13.22 -2.98 12.85
CA LEU A 52 -11.80 -2.67 12.65
C LEU A 52 -11.32 -1.60 13.64
N LEU A 53 -12.11 -0.55 13.84
CA LEU A 53 -11.76 0.53 14.75
C LEU A 53 -11.76 0.06 16.21
N GLU A 54 -12.68 -0.81 16.58
CA GLU A 54 -12.74 -1.41 17.92
C GLU A 54 -11.52 -2.30 18.16
N GLU A 55 -11.15 -3.15 17.22
CA GLU A 55 -9.98 -4.02 17.34
C GLU A 55 -8.68 -3.20 17.40
N MET A 56 -8.55 -2.14 16.63
CA MET A 56 -7.40 -1.23 16.73
C MET A 56 -7.31 -0.60 18.12
N ARG A 57 -8.43 -0.12 18.68
CA ARG A 57 -8.45 0.43 20.05
C ARG A 57 -8.05 -0.62 21.09
N ARG A 58 -8.56 -1.85 20.94
CA ARG A 58 -8.23 -2.98 21.81
C ARG A 58 -6.73 -3.29 21.78
N LEU A 59 -6.15 -3.36 20.60
CA LEU A 59 -4.72 -3.61 20.43
C LEU A 59 -3.86 -2.47 21.01
N MET A 60 -4.26 -1.23 20.82
CA MET A 60 -3.54 -0.08 21.38
C MET A 60 -3.63 -0.01 22.91
N ALA A 61 -4.73 -0.48 23.49
CA ALA A 61 -4.90 -0.54 24.94
C ALA A 61 -4.18 -1.73 25.58
N ALA A 62 -3.83 -2.75 24.80
CA ALA A 62 -3.07 -3.89 25.27
C ALA A 62 -1.60 -3.48 25.44
N SER A 63 -1.16 -3.32 26.68
CA SER A 63 0.24 -3.05 27.03
C SER A 63 1.08 -4.33 26.92
N SER A 64 1.25 -4.84 25.69
CA SER A 64 2.09 -6.00 25.43
C SER A 64 3.45 -5.55 24.90
N GLU A 65 4.53 -5.93 25.56
CA GLU A 65 5.89 -5.69 25.09
C GLU A 65 6.12 -6.25 23.68
N ASP A 66 5.41 -7.32 23.32
CA ASP A 66 5.54 -7.98 22.02
C ASP A 66 5.03 -7.12 20.85
N LEU A 67 4.15 -6.15 21.09
CA LEU A 67 3.66 -5.22 20.05
C LEU A 67 4.76 -4.28 19.53
N HIS A 68 5.83 -4.10 20.29
CA HIS A 68 6.91 -3.16 19.99
C HIS A 68 8.21 -3.84 19.55
N ARG A 69 8.19 -5.16 19.38
CA ARG A 69 9.36 -5.94 18.95
C ARG A 69 9.42 -6.03 17.42
N TYR A 70 10.64 -6.24 16.92
CA TYR A 70 10.83 -6.60 15.53
C TYR A 70 10.12 -7.91 15.21
N MET A 71 9.36 -7.92 14.12
CA MET A 71 8.79 -9.16 13.60
C MET A 71 9.79 -9.88 12.69
N PRO A 72 9.60 -11.19 12.44
CA PRO A 72 10.33 -11.90 11.37
C PRO A 72 10.16 -11.22 10.02
N ASN A 73 11.17 -11.31 9.14
CA ASN A 73 11.18 -10.62 7.84
C ASN A 73 9.93 -10.86 6.98
N ALA A 74 9.38 -12.07 7.05
CA ALA A 74 8.15 -12.41 6.33
C ALA A 74 6.85 -11.99 7.04
N GLY A 75 6.93 -11.47 8.25
CA GLY A 75 5.77 -11.15 9.11
C GLY A 75 5.49 -12.20 10.18
N PHE A 76 4.62 -11.88 11.12
CA PHE A 76 4.23 -12.80 12.20
C PHE A 76 3.59 -14.08 11.64
N PRO A 77 4.05 -15.28 12.07
CA PRO A 77 3.56 -16.56 11.54
C PRO A 77 2.04 -16.74 11.71
N ASP A 78 1.47 -16.31 12.81
CA ASP A 78 0.03 -16.45 13.08
C ASP A 78 -0.82 -15.57 12.16
N VAL A 79 -0.35 -14.37 11.84
CA VAL A 79 -0.99 -13.48 10.87
C VAL A 79 -0.94 -14.10 9.47
N ARG A 80 0.24 -14.59 9.06
CA ARG A 80 0.44 -15.26 7.78
C ARG A 80 -0.46 -16.50 7.62
N LYS A 81 -0.60 -17.32 8.68
CA LYS A 81 -1.51 -18.47 8.68
C LYS A 81 -2.97 -18.08 8.48
N LYS A 82 -3.43 -17.02 9.17
CA LYS A 82 -4.80 -16.53 9.02
C LYS A 82 -5.08 -16.02 7.62
N ILE A 83 -4.14 -15.28 7.04
CA ILE A 83 -4.23 -14.77 5.66
C ILE A 83 -4.25 -15.94 4.68
N ALA A 84 -3.35 -16.90 4.83
CA ALA A 84 -3.27 -18.09 3.98
C ALA A 84 -4.58 -18.89 4.00
N ALA A 85 -5.16 -19.11 5.19
CA ALA A 85 -6.44 -19.79 5.34
C ALA A 85 -7.59 -19.04 4.64
N SER A 86 -7.66 -17.71 4.79
CA SER A 86 -8.65 -16.87 4.12
C SER A 86 -8.51 -16.93 2.60
N LEU A 87 -7.27 -16.86 2.09
CA LEU A 87 -6.99 -16.97 0.66
C LEU A 87 -7.34 -18.36 0.11
N THR A 88 -7.01 -19.42 0.84
CA THR A 88 -7.40 -20.79 0.46
C THR A 88 -8.91 -20.92 0.34
N GLN A 89 -9.64 -20.37 1.31
CA GLN A 89 -11.11 -20.39 1.29
C GLN A 89 -11.70 -19.62 0.11
N SER A 90 -11.13 -18.45 -0.21
CA SER A 90 -11.68 -17.59 -1.28
C SER A 90 -11.29 -18.02 -2.69
N THR A 91 -10.11 -18.63 -2.87
CA THR A 91 -9.58 -18.99 -4.18
C THR A 91 -9.74 -20.48 -4.52
N GLY A 92 -9.92 -21.33 -3.50
CA GLY A 92 -9.88 -22.79 -3.66
C GLY A 92 -8.47 -23.36 -3.87
N LEU A 93 -7.43 -22.53 -3.86
CA LEU A 93 -6.04 -22.96 -4.02
C LEU A 93 -5.42 -23.28 -2.65
N PRO A 94 -4.57 -24.32 -2.53
CA PRO A 94 -3.87 -24.63 -1.29
C PRO A 94 -2.78 -23.59 -1.02
N ILE A 95 -3.09 -22.61 -0.17
CA ILE A 95 -2.15 -21.54 0.22
C ILE A 95 -1.74 -21.78 1.67
N GLU A 96 -0.42 -21.83 1.89
CA GLU A 96 0.19 -22.00 3.20
C GLU A 96 0.85 -20.70 3.69
N ALA A 97 1.17 -20.64 4.98
CA ALA A 97 1.80 -19.47 5.57
C ALA A 97 3.11 -19.07 4.87
N ASP A 98 3.85 -20.03 4.33
CA ASP A 98 5.12 -19.80 3.65
C ASP A 98 4.97 -19.19 2.25
N HIS A 99 3.74 -19.18 1.72
CA HIS A 99 3.39 -18.48 0.49
C HIS A 99 3.00 -17.01 0.75
N VAL A 100 3.01 -16.54 2.00
CA VAL A 100 2.58 -15.19 2.38
C VAL A 100 3.75 -14.40 2.97
N ILE A 101 4.01 -13.22 2.41
CA ILE A 101 4.98 -12.25 2.93
C ILE A 101 4.24 -10.95 3.23
N MET A 102 4.44 -10.41 4.43
CA MET A 102 3.87 -9.13 4.83
C MET A 102 4.76 -7.99 4.35
N THR A 103 4.13 -6.95 3.80
CA THR A 103 4.83 -5.77 3.29
C THR A 103 4.15 -4.48 3.75
N THR A 104 4.82 -3.36 3.58
CA THR A 104 4.24 -2.04 3.87
C THR A 104 3.37 -1.58 2.69
N GLY A 105 2.11 -2.02 2.71
CA GLY A 105 1.13 -1.68 1.69
C GLY A 105 1.39 -2.33 0.32
N ALA A 106 0.46 -2.07 -0.62
CA ALA A 106 0.51 -2.64 -1.97
C ALA A 106 1.76 -2.21 -2.76
N ALA A 107 2.22 -0.97 -2.60
CA ALA A 107 3.43 -0.49 -3.28
C ALA A 107 4.68 -1.26 -2.83
N GLY A 108 4.78 -1.58 -1.54
CA GLY A 108 5.83 -2.44 -1.00
C GLY A 108 5.76 -3.85 -1.58
N ALA A 109 4.57 -4.43 -1.65
CA ALA A 109 4.35 -5.75 -2.22
C ALA A 109 4.75 -5.83 -3.71
N LEU A 110 4.31 -4.86 -4.51
CA LEU A 110 4.67 -4.77 -5.93
C LEU A 110 6.18 -4.62 -6.12
N ASN A 111 6.83 -3.78 -5.34
CA ASN A 111 8.28 -3.59 -5.42
C ASN A 111 9.03 -4.90 -5.11
N VAL A 112 8.63 -5.61 -4.06
CA VAL A 112 9.25 -6.90 -3.70
C VAL A 112 8.99 -7.94 -4.79
N ALA A 113 7.74 -8.08 -5.25
CA ALA A 113 7.37 -9.05 -6.27
C ALA A 113 8.12 -8.80 -7.59
N LEU A 114 8.09 -7.58 -8.11
CA LEU A 114 8.76 -7.25 -9.37
C LEU A 114 10.28 -7.45 -9.28
N ARG A 115 10.90 -7.07 -8.15
CA ARG A 115 12.33 -7.31 -7.95
C ARG A 115 12.70 -8.79 -7.83
N ALA A 116 11.79 -9.61 -7.35
CA ALA A 116 12.04 -11.05 -7.22
C ALA A 116 11.95 -11.80 -8.56
N ILE A 117 11.14 -11.33 -9.50
CA ILE A 117 10.85 -12.03 -10.75
C ILE A 117 11.45 -11.39 -12.00
N LEU A 118 11.90 -10.12 -11.92
CA LEU A 118 12.44 -9.40 -13.08
C LEU A 118 13.94 -9.23 -13.01
N SER A 119 14.58 -9.37 -14.16
CA SER A 119 15.97 -9.05 -14.42
C SER A 119 16.10 -7.70 -15.17
N PRO A 120 17.29 -7.06 -15.14
CA PRO A 120 17.52 -5.87 -15.95
C PRO A 120 17.26 -6.14 -17.44
N GLY A 121 16.36 -5.37 -18.04
CA GLY A 121 15.94 -5.52 -19.44
C GLY A 121 14.62 -6.25 -19.65
N ASP A 122 14.04 -6.85 -18.60
CA ASP A 122 12.69 -7.42 -18.68
C ASP A 122 11.64 -6.32 -18.75
N GLU A 123 10.55 -6.58 -19.48
CA GLU A 123 9.45 -5.65 -19.68
C GLU A 123 8.22 -6.08 -18.89
N VAL A 124 7.48 -5.10 -18.38
CA VAL A 124 6.20 -5.30 -17.68
C VAL A 124 5.10 -4.55 -18.42
N VAL A 125 4.04 -5.26 -18.77
CA VAL A 125 2.83 -4.65 -19.33
C VAL A 125 1.90 -4.28 -18.19
N VAL A 126 1.48 -3.02 -18.15
CA VAL A 126 0.54 -2.47 -17.17
C VAL A 126 -0.71 -2.03 -17.91
N ILE A 127 -1.88 -2.38 -17.39
CA ILE A 127 -3.20 -2.01 -17.95
C ILE A 127 -3.72 -0.77 -17.23
#